data_d22a14a560baf5395fdba84627e2fa3b
#
_entry.id   d22a14a560baf5395fdba84627e2fa3b
#
_cell.length_a   1.000
_cell.length_b   1.000
_cell.length_c   1.000
_cell.angle_alpha   90.00
_cell.angle_beta   90.00
_cell.angle_gamma   90.00
#
_symmetry.space_group_name_H-M   'P 1'
#
loop_
_entity.id
_entity.type
_entity.pdbx_description
1 polymer ?
#
loop_
_entity_poly.entity_id
_entity_poly.type
_entity_poly.pdbx_seq_one_letter_code
_entity_poly.pdbx_strand_id
1 'polypeptide(L)'
;MAHPLARIIEQLKREPSRTGSIVITLFGDAIVPRGGSVWLGTLLEFFGTIDINSGVVRTAMSRLAADGWLERNKVGRNSFYRLVKKGRQTFDTATRHIYDSQLSDWTGRFELLLIGSSEDRDASREALKNAGFGSPLPGVWVAPSGVPVPEEAARAIRLEVSAEDDSGRRLLSESWPLHRTADAYLKFMKTFEPLRSWIDRREPLSDADAFTARILLIHHYRRVVLRDPLLPTTLLPEDWPGRAARRLCGDIYRGLLAASEQWLDLHGSNETGPLPAAGAELRRRFEDA
;
A
#
# COMPACT_ATOMS: atom_id res chain seq x y z
N MET A 1 5.54 29.66 6.59
CA MET A 1 5.22 28.74 5.47
C MET A 1 3.92 28.01 5.78
N ALA A 2 3.09 27.67 4.78
CA ALA A 2 1.87 26.91 5.05
C ALA A 2 2.24 25.52 5.60
N HIS A 3 1.45 25.03 6.58
CA HIS A 3 1.63 23.73 7.21
C HIS A 3 1.66 22.60 6.15
N PRO A 4 2.64 21.70 6.13
CA PRO A 4 2.80 20.72 5.05
C PRO A 4 1.60 19.76 4.96
N LEU A 5 0.98 19.38 6.08
CA LEU A 5 -0.21 18.54 6.09
C LEU A 5 -1.39 19.21 5.37
N ALA A 6 -1.57 20.52 5.53
CA ALA A 6 -2.65 21.24 4.83
C ALA A 6 -2.51 21.14 3.31
N ARG A 7 -1.27 21.15 2.77
CA ARG A 7 -1.02 20.95 1.33
C ARG A 7 -1.35 19.52 0.89
N ILE A 8 -1.03 18.52 1.69
CA ILE A 8 -1.35 17.10 1.41
C ILE A 8 -2.87 16.91 1.39
N ILE A 9 -3.60 17.48 2.36
CA ILE A 9 -5.06 17.43 2.41
C ILE A 9 -5.68 18.16 1.22
N GLU A 10 -5.16 19.32 0.85
CA GLU A 10 -5.63 20.06 -0.31
C GLU A 10 -5.41 19.28 -1.63
N GLN A 11 -4.28 18.59 -1.76
CA GLN A 11 -4.05 17.70 -2.89
C GLN A 11 -5.03 16.52 -2.90
N LEU A 12 -5.34 15.94 -1.73
CA LEU A 12 -6.36 14.89 -1.61
C LEU A 12 -7.74 15.38 -2.06
N LYS A 13 -8.09 16.64 -1.80
CA LYS A 13 -9.36 17.24 -2.25
C LYS A 13 -9.40 17.43 -3.77
N ARG A 14 -8.29 17.80 -4.39
CA ARG A 14 -8.18 17.97 -5.85
C ARG A 14 -8.18 16.63 -6.59
N GLU A 15 -7.54 15.61 -6.01
CA GLU A 15 -7.48 14.26 -6.55
C GLU A 15 -8.09 13.28 -5.55
N PRO A 16 -9.43 13.26 -5.39
CA PRO A 16 -10.05 12.54 -4.28
C PRO A 16 -9.85 11.04 -4.41
N SER A 17 -9.37 10.45 -3.33
CA SER A 17 -9.34 9.01 -3.17
C SER A 17 -10.70 8.49 -2.73
N ARG A 18 -11.05 7.27 -3.13
CA ARG A 18 -12.25 6.62 -2.60
C ARG A 18 -12.12 6.44 -1.09
N THR A 19 -13.07 6.92 -0.31
CA THR A 19 -13.05 6.84 1.17
C THR A 19 -12.79 5.42 1.66
N GLY A 20 -13.39 4.40 1.03
CA GLY A 20 -13.11 3.00 1.35
C GLY A 20 -11.62 2.61 1.21
N SER A 21 -10.90 3.22 0.26
CA SER A 21 -9.46 2.96 0.11
C SER A 21 -8.64 3.56 1.26
N ILE A 22 -9.05 4.71 1.81
CA ILE A 22 -8.41 5.29 3.00
C ILE A 22 -8.75 4.45 4.24
N VAL A 23 -10.00 3.99 4.38
CA VAL A 23 -10.41 3.04 5.43
C VAL A 23 -9.51 1.81 5.44
N ILE A 24 -9.31 1.18 4.27
CA ILE A 24 -8.43 0.01 4.14
C ILE A 24 -7.00 0.32 4.59
N THR A 25 -6.47 1.50 4.24
CA THR A 25 -5.14 1.94 4.72
C THR A 25 -5.11 2.05 6.24
N LEU A 26 -6.10 2.73 6.81
CA LEU A 26 -6.19 2.93 8.26
C LEU A 26 -6.27 1.60 9.00
N PHE A 27 -7.07 0.66 8.51
CA PHE A 27 -7.13 -0.68 9.10
C PHE A 27 -5.78 -1.39 9.04
N GLY A 28 -5.12 -1.44 7.88
CA GLY A 28 -3.84 -2.14 7.71
C GLY A 28 -2.69 -1.50 8.46
N ASP A 29 -2.65 -0.17 8.50
CA ASP A 29 -1.56 0.54 9.14
C ASP A 29 -1.71 0.69 10.66
N ALA A 30 -2.93 1.00 11.14
CA ALA A 30 -3.12 1.43 12.51
C ALA A 30 -3.96 0.46 13.34
N ILE A 31 -5.01 -0.16 12.78
CA ILE A 31 -5.97 -0.93 13.57
C ILE A 31 -5.58 -2.41 13.69
N VAL A 32 -5.08 -3.04 12.63
CA VAL A 32 -4.63 -4.44 12.66
C VAL A 32 -3.54 -4.67 13.70
N PRO A 33 -2.49 -3.83 13.80
CA PRO A 33 -1.47 -3.97 14.84
C PRO A 33 -2.00 -3.81 16.28
N ARG A 34 -3.21 -3.28 16.43
CA ARG A 34 -3.89 -3.03 17.72
C ARG A 34 -5.13 -3.92 17.91
N GLY A 35 -5.09 -5.17 17.45
CA GLY A 35 -6.15 -6.16 17.65
C GLY A 35 -7.22 -6.22 16.56
N GLY A 36 -7.19 -5.31 15.58
CA GLY A 36 -7.97 -5.39 14.35
C GLY A 36 -9.44 -5.00 14.46
N SER A 37 -9.92 -4.53 15.60
CA SER A 37 -11.28 -4.02 15.80
C SER A 37 -11.25 -2.56 16.24
N VAL A 38 -12.19 -1.75 15.75
CA VAL A 38 -12.27 -0.33 16.08
C VAL A 38 -13.72 0.18 16.11
N TRP A 39 -13.98 1.11 17.02
CA TRP A 39 -15.24 1.84 17.08
C TRP A 39 -15.41 2.79 15.89
N LEU A 40 -16.62 2.87 15.36
CA LEU A 40 -16.94 3.80 14.27
C LEU A 40 -16.65 5.26 14.64
N GLY A 41 -16.82 5.65 15.91
CA GLY A 41 -16.55 7.00 16.37
C GLY A 41 -15.11 7.43 16.17
N THR A 42 -14.14 6.55 16.49
CA THR A 42 -12.69 6.77 16.21
C THR A 42 -12.43 7.03 14.72
N LEU A 43 -13.11 6.27 13.84
CA LEU A 43 -12.98 6.49 12.39
C LEU A 43 -13.57 7.84 11.98
N LEU A 44 -14.75 8.20 12.50
CA LEU A 44 -15.39 9.46 12.15
C LEU A 44 -14.55 10.66 12.60
N GLU A 45 -13.89 10.58 13.76
CA GLU A 45 -13.00 11.60 14.26
C GLU A 45 -11.79 11.78 13.33
N PHE A 46 -11.10 10.70 12.97
CA PHE A 46 -10.03 10.75 11.98
C PHE A 46 -10.48 11.36 10.65
N PHE A 47 -11.59 10.88 10.08
CA PHE A 47 -12.06 11.40 8.80
C PHE A 47 -12.48 12.88 8.85
N GLY A 48 -12.87 13.37 10.02
CA GLY A 48 -13.11 14.78 10.28
C GLY A 48 -11.86 15.64 10.08
N THR A 49 -10.66 15.14 10.42
CA THR A 49 -9.40 15.88 10.24
C THR A 49 -9.03 16.13 8.77
N ILE A 50 -9.61 15.37 7.84
CA ILE A 50 -9.40 15.51 6.39
C ILE A 50 -10.68 15.96 5.65
N ASP A 51 -11.62 16.56 6.37
CA ASP A 51 -12.88 17.12 5.86
C ASP A 51 -13.78 16.12 5.12
N ILE A 52 -13.73 14.84 5.47
CA ILE A 52 -14.64 13.83 4.92
C ILE A 52 -15.87 13.67 5.83
N ASN A 53 -17.02 13.96 5.25
CA ASN A 53 -18.31 13.93 5.95
C ASN A 53 -18.64 12.53 6.51
N SER A 54 -19.20 12.51 7.72
CA SER A 54 -19.57 11.29 8.45
C SER A 54 -20.52 10.36 7.67
N GLY A 55 -21.42 10.91 6.86
CA GLY A 55 -22.31 10.13 5.98
C GLY A 55 -21.55 9.35 4.90
N VAL A 56 -20.54 9.98 4.30
CA VAL A 56 -19.64 9.36 3.31
C VAL A 56 -18.86 8.21 3.94
N VAL A 57 -18.33 8.42 5.17
CA VAL A 57 -17.61 7.37 5.91
C VAL A 57 -18.54 6.19 6.21
N ARG A 58 -19.74 6.44 6.73
CA ARG A 58 -20.73 5.39 7.04
C ARG A 58 -21.09 4.57 5.79
N THR A 59 -21.28 5.24 4.66
CA THR A 59 -21.56 4.58 3.38
C THR A 59 -20.38 3.71 2.94
N ALA A 60 -19.14 4.21 3.06
CA ALA A 60 -17.95 3.43 2.74
C ALA A 60 -17.80 2.20 3.64
N MET A 61 -18.04 2.34 4.95
CA MET A 61 -18.01 1.23 5.90
C MET A 61 -19.06 0.16 5.59
N SER A 62 -20.29 0.59 5.24
CA SER A 62 -21.36 -0.33 4.86
C SER A 62 -21.03 -1.11 3.58
N ARG A 63 -20.43 -0.45 2.57
CA ARG A 63 -19.97 -1.12 1.34
C ARG A 63 -18.86 -2.12 1.61
N LEU A 64 -17.86 -1.75 2.39
CA LEU A 64 -16.76 -2.66 2.74
C LEU A 64 -17.26 -3.88 3.54
N ALA A 65 -18.32 -3.72 4.35
CA ALA A 65 -18.95 -4.84 5.03
C ALA A 65 -19.76 -5.72 4.06
N ALA A 66 -20.49 -5.13 3.12
CA ALA A 66 -21.24 -5.87 2.10
C ALA A 66 -20.30 -6.64 1.15
N ASP A 67 -19.16 -6.05 0.81
CA ASP A 67 -18.11 -6.65 -0.03
C ASP A 67 -17.27 -7.72 0.72
N GLY A 68 -17.58 -7.97 2.01
CA GLY A 68 -16.91 -8.99 2.81
C GLY A 68 -15.47 -8.65 3.23
N TRP A 69 -15.08 -7.38 3.23
CA TRP A 69 -13.79 -6.93 3.77
C TRP A 69 -13.84 -6.72 5.28
N LEU A 70 -14.96 -6.20 5.77
CA LEU A 70 -15.18 -5.89 7.18
C LEU A 70 -16.41 -6.65 7.69
N GLU A 71 -16.40 -7.00 8.95
CA GLU A 71 -17.59 -7.38 9.70
C GLU A 71 -17.96 -6.25 10.67
N ARG A 72 -19.26 -6.05 10.84
CA ARG A 72 -19.82 -5.09 11.78
C ARG A 72 -20.37 -5.81 13.00
N ASN A 73 -19.89 -5.42 14.16
CA ASN A 73 -20.45 -5.82 15.44
C ASN A 73 -21.16 -4.62 16.09
N LYS A 74 -22.38 -4.82 16.62
CA LYS A 74 -23.15 -3.78 17.29
C LYS A 74 -23.25 -4.09 18.77
N VAL A 75 -22.75 -3.20 19.60
CA VAL A 75 -22.85 -3.29 21.07
C VAL A 75 -23.61 -2.05 21.56
N GLY A 76 -24.84 -2.24 22.00
CA GLY A 76 -25.75 -1.15 22.35
C GLY A 76 -26.01 -0.19 21.18
N ARG A 77 -25.66 1.09 21.36
CA ARG A 77 -25.77 2.14 20.32
C ARG A 77 -24.52 2.24 19.45
N ASN A 78 -23.43 1.58 19.82
CA ASN A 78 -22.14 1.68 19.15
C ASN A 78 -21.97 0.60 18.10
N SER A 79 -21.27 0.93 17.02
CA SER A 79 -20.88 0.01 15.94
C SER A 79 -19.36 -0.11 15.91
N PHE A 80 -18.90 -1.33 15.93
CA PHE A 80 -17.49 -1.70 15.83
C PHE A 80 -17.26 -2.44 14.52
N TYR A 81 -16.10 -2.28 13.96
CA TYR A 81 -15.74 -2.91 12.69
C TYR A 81 -14.42 -3.65 12.81
N ARG A 82 -14.35 -4.83 12.20
CA ARG A 82 -13.19 -5.73 12.23
C ARG A 82 -12.92 -6.27 10.83
N LEU A 83 -11.65 -6.50 10.51
CA LEU A 83 -11.26 -7.20 9.29
C LEU A 83 -11.69 -8.68 9.35
N VAL A 84 -12.35 -9.15 8.29
CA VAL A 84 -12.68 -10.58 8.15
C VAL A 84 -11.43 -11.40 7.78
N LYS A 85 -11.47 -12.72 8.02
CA LYS A 85 -10.34 -13.63 7.79
C LYS A 85 -9.80 -13.56 6.34
N LYS A 86 -10.68 -13.47 5.34
CA LYS A 86 -10.30 -13.33 3.92
C LYS A 86 -9.52 -12.04 3.66
N GLY A 87 -9.95 -10.94 4.28
CA GLY A 87 -9.25 -9.66 4.22
C GLY A 87 -7.84 -9.74 4.81
N ARG A 88 -7.62 -10.45 5.92
CA ARG A 88 -6.31 -10.55 6.58
C ARG A 88 -5.21 -11.10 5.67
N GLN A 89 -5.45 -12.16 4.92
CA GLN A 89 -4.47 -12.74 4.00
C GLN A 89 -4.01 -11.73 2.92
N THR A 90 -4.97 -11.00 2.35
CA THR A 90 -4.66 -9.93 1.38
C THR A 90 -3.87 -8.80 2.04
N PHE A 91 -4.19 -8.47 3.29
CA PHE A 91 -3.46 -7.47 4.06
C PHE A 91 -2.04 -7.92 4.40
N ASP A 92 -1.82 -9.17 4.78
CA ASP A 92 -0.49 -9.69 5.12
C ASP A 92 0.46 -9.62 3.91
N THR A 93 -0.03 -9.95 2.72
CA THR A 93 0.74 -9.81 1.49
C THR A 93 1.03 -8.34 1.17
N ALA A 94 0.00 -7.47 1.25
CA ALA A 94 0.18 -6.04 1.02
C ALA A 94 1.10 -5.39 2.07
N THR A 95 1.03 -5.82 3.32
CA THR A 95 1.89 -5.35 4.41
C THR A 95 3.36 -5.60 4.10
N ARG A 96 3.69 -6.81 3.67
CA ARG A 96 5.06 -7.14 3.24
C ARG A 96 5.53 -6.24 2.09
N HIS A 97 4.71 -6.04 1.07
CA HIS A 97 5.05 -5.15 -0.05
C HIS A 97 5.27 -3.70 0.37
N ILE A 98 4.51 -3.21 1.35
CA ILE A 98 4.58 -1.80 1.79
C ILE A 98 5.77 -1.59 2.74
N TYR A 99 5.98 -2.48 3.70
CA TYR A 99 6.87 -2.22 4.84
C TYR A 99 8.19 -2.97 4.79
N ASP A 100 8.24 -4.16 4.18
CA ASP A 100 9.45 -4.98 4.16
C ASP A 100 10.34 -4.67 2.94
N SER A 101 11.63 -4.86 3.09
CA SER A 101 12.57 -4.78 1.98
C SER A 101 12.39 -5.98 1.05
N GLN A 102 12.10 -5.72 -0.19
CA GLN A 102 11.97 -6.75 -1.24
C GLN A 102 13.33 -6.94 -1.96
N LEU A 103 14.38 -7.27 -1.21
CA LEU A 103 15.63 -7.69 -1.81
C LEU A 103 15.46 -9.16 -2.21
N SER A 104 15.14 -9.44 -3.47
CA SER A 104 15.23 -10.80 -3.99
C SER A 104 16.65 -11.01 -4.56
N ASP A 105 17.31 -12.09 -4.15
CA ASP A 105 18.51 -12.60 -4.82
C ASP A 105 18.07 -13.14 -6.18
N TRP A 106 18.01 -12.25 -7.17
CA TRP A 106 17.64 -12.65 -8.52
C TRP A 106 18.74 -13.49 -9.15
N THR A 107 18.34 -14.63 -9.72
CA THR A 107 19.24 -15.65 -10.29
C THR A 107 19.71 -15.36 -11.73
N GLY A 108 19.37 -14.20 -12.30
CA GLY A 108 19.63 -13.90 -13.71
C GLY A 108 18.61 -14.50 -14.68
N ARG A 109 17.52 -15.11 -14.17
CA ARG A 109 16.56 -15.85 -14.99
C ARG A 109 15.16 -15.26 -14.93
N PHE A 110 14.46 -15.41 -16.04
CA PHE A 110 13.04 -15.06 -16.17
C PHE A 110 12.21 -16.31 -16.46
N GLU A 111 10.99 -16.30 -15.98
CA GLU A 111 9.95 -17.22 -16.40
C GLU A 111 9.12 -16.57 -17.50
N LEU A 112 9.03 -17.22 -18.66
CA LEU A 112 8.23 -16.82 -19.79
C LEU A 112 7.02 -17.75 -19.90
N LEU A 113 5.82 -17.17 -19.97
CA LEU A 113 4.57 -17.91 -20.12
C LEU A 113 3.95 -17.58 -21.47
N LEU A 114 3.61 -18.62 -22.24
CA LEU A 114 2.86 -18.48 -23.47
C LEU A 114 1.42 -18.94 -23.25
N ILE A 115 0.47 -18.01 -23.42
CA ILE A 115 -0.96 -18.28 -23.28
C ILE A 115 -1.58 -18.38 -24.65
N GLY A 116 -2.18 -19.56 -24.95
CA GLY A 116 -2.94 -19.78 -26.17
C GLY A 116 -4.27 -19.01 -26.23
N SER A 117 -5.00 -19.18 -27.32
CA SER A 117 -6.33 -18.57 -27.56
C SER A 117 -7.46 -19.36 -26.89
N SER A 118 -7.42 -19.60 -25.57
CA SER A 118 -8.48 -20.29 -24.83
C SER A 118 -9.57 -19.34 -24.33
N GLU A 119 -10.74 -19.87 -23.97
CA GLU A 119 -11.89 -19.12 -23.43
C GLU A 119 -11.57 -18.41 -22.11
N ASP A 120 -10.59 -18.89 -21.33
CA ASP A 120 -10.15 -18.32 -20.03
C ASP A 120 -9.06 -17.26 -20.15
N ARG A 121 -8.83 -16.72 -21.35
CA ARG A 121 -7.72 -15.80 -21.61
C ARG A 121 -7.78 -14.51 -20.76
N ASP A 122 -8.98 -13.98 -20.53
CA ASP A 122 -9.13 -12.72 -19.78
C ASP A 122 -8.92 -12.93 -18.28
N ALA A 123 -9.37 -14.05 -17.73
CA ALA A 123 -9.11 -14.41 -16.33
C ALA A 123 -7.60 -14.62 -16.09
N SER A 124 -6.94 -15.38 -16.97
CA SER A 124 -5.49 -15.59 -16.91
C SER A 124 -4.70 -14.27 -17.01
N ARG A 125 -5.11 -13.35 -17.90
CA ARG A 125 -4.47 -12.03 -18.06
C ARG A 125 -4.57 -11.19 -16.77
N GLU A 126 -5.76 -11.12 -16.18
CA GLU A 126 -5.98 -10.37 -14.95
C GLU A 126 -5.19 -10.96 -13.78
N ALA A 127 -5.20 -12.29 -13.64
CA ALA A 127 -4.46 -12.99 -12.59
C ALA A 127 -2.94 -12.79 -12.73
N LEU A 128 -2.38 -12.93 -13.92
CA LEU A 128 -0.95 -12.71 -14.19
C LEU A 128 -0.53 -11.26 -13.93
N LYS A 129 -1.33 -10.31 -14.37
CA LYS A 129 -1.07 -8.89 -14.10
C LYS A 129 -1.06 -8.60 -12.60
N ASN A 130 -2.01 -9.19 -11.86
CA ASN A 130 -2.09 -9.03 -10.40
C ASN A 130 -0.94 -9.75 -9.68
N ALA A 131 -0.38 -10.81 -10.27
CA ALA A 131 0.82 -11.50 -9.79
C ALA A 131 2.14 -10.80 -10.15
N GLY A 132 2.09 -9.65 -10.87
CA GLY A 132 3.27 -8.86 -11.21
C GLY A 132 3.94 -9.25 -12.54
N PHE A 133 3.35 -10.16 -13.33
CA PHE A 133 3.87 -10.48 -14.66
C PHE A 133 3.71 -9.29 -15.60
N GLY A 134 4.76 -9.03 -16.39
CA GLY A 134 4.74 -8.11 -17.53
C GLY A 134 4.35 -8.81 -18.82
N SER A 135 3.92 -8.04 -19.82
CA SER A 135 3.53 -8.60 -21.12
C SER A 135 4.15 -7.77 -22.25
N PRO A 136 5.26 -8.25 -22.86
CA PRO A 136 5.90 -7.57 -23.98
C PRO A 136 5.07 -7.66 -25.26
N LEU A 137 4.32 -8.75 -25.44
CA LEU A 137 3.49 -9.03 -26.61
C LEU A 137 2.19 -9.72 -26.17
N PRO A 138 1.09 -9.62 -26.95
CA PRO A 138 -0.14 -10.34 -26.67
C PRO A 138 0.09 -11.85 -26.56
N GLY A 139 -0.31 -12.44 -25.43
CA GLY A 139 -0.17 -13.87 -25.14
C GLY A 139 1.19 -14.27 -24.57
N VAL A 140 2.15 -13.35 -24.48
CA VAL A 140 3.47 -13.57 -23.86
C VAL A 140 3.52 -12.83 -22.53
N TRP A 141 3.89 -13.55 -21.47
CA TRP A 141 4.02 -13.01 -20.11
C TRP A 141 5.38 -13.36 -19.57
N VAL A 142 5.96 -12.46 -18.79
CA VAL A 142 7.29 -12.63 -18.23
C VAL A 142 7.33 -12.15 -16.79
N ALA A 143 8.07 -12.86 -15.96
CA ALA A 143 8.40 -12.43 -14.60
C ALA A 143 9.81 -12.91 -14.22
N PRO A 144 10.48 -12.29 -13.24
CA PRO A 144 11.68 -12.89 -12.64
C PRO A 144 11.35 -14.30 -12.13
N SER A 145 12.30 -15.25 -12.29
CA SER A 145 12.11 -16.62 -11.80
C SER A 145 11.81 -16.63 -10.29
N GLY A 146 10.87 -17.49 -9.89
CA GLY A 146 10.41 -17.57 -8.51
C GLY A 146 9.10 -16.82 -8.21
N VAL A 147 8.59 -16.02 -9.13
CA VAL A 147 7.25 -15.43 -9.01
C VAL A 147 6.20 -16.52 -9.18
N PRO A 148 5.26 -16.71 -8.22
CA PRO A 148 4.24 -17.75 -8.31
C PRO A 148 3.33 -17.56 -9.53
N VAL A 149 3.13 -18.61 -10.31
CA VAL A 149 2.18 -18.60 -11.44
C VAL A 149 0.78 -18.83 -10.91
N PRO A 150 -0.19 -17.95 -11.20
CA PRO A 150 -1.59 -18.12 -10.79
C PRO A 150 -2.23 -19.39 -11.38
N GLU A 151 -3.19 -19.97 -10.66
CA GLU A 151 -3.93 -21.16 -11.09
C GLU A 151 -4.64 -20.96 -12.45
N GLU A 152 -5.14 -19.76 -12.70
CA GLU A 152 -5.78 -19.36 -13.95
C GLU A 152 -4.83 -19.45 -15.16
N ALA A 153 -3.51 -19.43 -14.92
CA ALA A 153 -2.47 -19.57 -15.95
C ALA A 153 -1.72 -20.92 -15.89
N ALA A 154 -2.19 -21.89 -15.10
CA ALA A 154 -1.51 -23.18 -14.93
C ALA A 154 -1.32 -23.99 -16.23
N ARG A 155 -2.14 -23.73 -17.26
CA ARG A 155 -2.05 -24.38 -18.57
C ARG A 155 -1.11 -23.67 -19.56
N ALA A 156 -0.51 -22.52 -19.17
CA ALA A 156 0.45 -21.83 -20.03
C ALA A 156 1.68 -22.69 -20.29
N ILE A 157 2.25 -22.56 -21.49
CA ILE A 157 3.59 -23.15 -21.77
C ILE A 157 4.59 -22.31 -20.97
N ARG A 158 5.39 -22.97 -20.13
CA ARG A 158 6.38 -22.34 -19.26
C ARG A 158 7.78 -22.58 -19.82
N LEU A 159 8.53 -21.51 -19.96
CA LEU A 159 9.91 -21.53 -20.40
C LEU A 159 10.75 -20.72 -19.41
N GLU A 160 11.91 -21.22 -19.04
CA GLU A 160 12.90 -20.45 -18.33
C GLU A 160 13.89 -19.87 -19.33
N VAL A 161 14.13 -18.55 -19.26
CA VAL A 161 15.02 -17.83 -20.15
C VAL A 161 16.04 -17.02 -19.36
N SER A 162 17.26 -16.92 -19.88
CA SER A 162 18.30 -16.03 -19.36
C SER A 162 18.43 -14.83 -20.28
N ALA A 163 18.47 -13.63 -19.70
CA ALA A 163 18.64 -12.39 -20.45
C ALA A 163 19.36 -11.37 -19.57
N GLU A 164 20.68 -11.51 -19.46
CA GLU A 164 21.54 -10.69 -18.58
C GLU A 164 22.09 -9.44 -19.28
N ASP A 165 21.94 -9.35 -20.59
CA ASP A 165 22.45 -8.29 -21.46
C ASP A 165 21.40 -7.21 -21.78
N ASP A 166 21.65 -6.44 -22.82
CA ASP A 166 20.72 -5.42 -23.33
C ASP A 166 19.37 -5.98 -23.73
N SER A 167 19.30 -7.27 -24.11
CA SER A 167 18.04 -7.93 -24.44
C SER A 167 17.15 -8.05 -23.20
N GLY A 168 17.74 -8.31 -22.02
CA GLY A 168 17.01 -8.34 -20.75
C GLY A 168 16.42 -6.96 -20.37
N ARG A 169 17.24 -5.91 -20.50
CA ARG A 169 16.75 -4.54 -20.26
C ARG A 169 15.64 -4.13 -21.21
N ARG A 170 15.77 -4.51 -22.49
CA ARG A 170 14.73 -4.26 -23.49
C ARG A 170 13.46 -5.04 -23.21
N LEU A 171 13.57 -6.33 -22.87
CA LEU A 171 12.44 -7.17 -22.47
C LEU A 171 11.66 -6.54 -21.32
N LEU A 172 12.35 -6.01 -20.31
CA LEU A 172 11.74 -5.33 -19.19
C LEU A 172 11.00 -4.06 -19.59
N SER A 173 11.64 -3.18 -20.35
CA SER A 173 11.02 -1.92 -20.77
C SER A 173 9.80 -2.10 -21.65
N GLU A 174 9.76 -3.19 -22.44
CA GLU A 174 8.61 -3.55 -23.27
C GLU A 174 7.50 -4.28 -22.46
N SER A 175 7.87 -4.94 -21.35
CA SER A 175 6.93 -5.74 -20.54
C SER A 175 6.19 -4.94 -19.47
N TRP A 176 6.84 -3.93 -18.87
CA TRP A 176 6.25 -3.12 -17.81
C TRP A 176 6.33 -1.63 -18.13
N PRO A 177 5.28 -0.87 -17.85
CA PRO A 177 5.29 0.58 -18.05
C PRO A 177 6.07 1.30 -16.93
N LEU A 178 7.37 1.01 -16.80
CA LEU A 178 8.24 1.46 -15.70
C LEU A 178 8.24 2.99 -15.54
N HIS A 179 8.17 3.73 -16.65
CA HIS A 179 8.09 5.21 -16.60
C HIS A 179 6.90 5.71 -15.78
N ARG A 180 5.72 5.05 -15.87
CA ARG A 180 4.53 5.44 -15.10
C ARG A 180 4.72 5.21 -13.60
N THR A 181 5.41 4.13 -13.25
CA THR A 181 5.72 3.82 -11.85
C THR A 181 6.77 4.80 -11.31
N ALA A 182 7.80 5.12 -12.11
CA ALA A 182 8.79 6.14 -11.77
C ALA A 182 8.14 7.51 -11.53
N ASP A 183 7.28 7.98 -12.45
CA ASP A 183 6.54 9.24 -12.31
C ASP A 183 5.67 9.27 -11.04
N ALA A 184 5.04 8.14 -10.71
CA ALA A 184 4.21 8.04 -9.50
C ALA A 184 5.07 8.15 -8.23
N TYR A 185 6.28 7.55 -8.19
CA TYR A 185 7.22 7.72 -7.09
C TYR A 185 7.73 9.17 -6.98
N LEU A 186 8.10 9.79 -8.09
CA LEU A 186 8.53 11.19 -8.11
C LEU A 186 7.41 12.13 -7.61
N LYS A 187 6.17 11.90 -8.02
CA LYS A 187 5.01 12.65 -7.51
C LYS A 187 4.82 12.45 -6.01
N PHE A 188 4.95 11.22 -5.52
CA PHE A 188 4.90 10.90 -4.10
C PHE A 188 5.98 11.68 -3.33
N MET A 189 7.24 11.60 -3.77
CA MET A 189 8.35 12.28 -3.13
C MET A 189 8.14 13.80 -3.08
N LYS A 190 7.76 14.41 -4.20
CA LYS A 190 7.45 15.85 -4.27
C LYS A 190 6.35 16.27 -3.29
N THR A 191 5.37 15.40 -3.07
CA THR A 191 4.25 15.67 -2.15
C THR A 191 4.69 15.63 -0.69
N PHE A 192 5.57 14.70 -0.31
CA PHE A 192 5.90 14.42 1.09
C PHE A 192 7.23 14.99 1.56
N GLU A 193 8.14 15.41 0.68
CA GLU A 193 9.42 16.06 1.04
C GLU A 193 9.25 17.30 1.95
N PRO A 194 8.24 18.17 1.77
CA PRO A 194 8.00 19.28 2.70
C PRO A 194 7.65 18.81 4.13
N LEU A 195 6.97 17.67 4.28
CA LEU A 195 6.68 17.09 5.58
C LEU A 195 7.92 16.51 6.23
N ARG A 196 8.79 15.83 5.45
CA ARG A 196 10.10 15.39 5.90
C ARG A 196 10.91 16.56 6.46
N SER A 197 11.05 17.62 5.67
CA SER A 197 11.78 18.83 6.07
C SER A 197 11.19 19.50 7.32
N TRP A 198 9.87 19.40 7.55
CA TRP A 198 9.19 19.88 8.76
C TRP A 198 9.60 19.08 10.00
N ILE A 199 9.59 17.75 9.89
CA ILE A 199 9.98 16.83 10.96
C ILE A 199 11.48 17.01 11.30
N ASP A 200 12.35 17.12 10.31
CA ASP A 200 13.80 17.28 10.49
C ASP A 200 14.13 18.57 11.25
N ARG A 201 13.35 19.63 11.05
CA ARG A 201 13.46 20.91 11.81
C ARG A 201 12.82 20.85 13.20
N ARG A 202 12.23 19.73 13.58
CA ARG A 202 11.49 19.57 14.84
C ARG A 202 10.38 20.60 15.04
N GLU A 203 9.75 21.02 13.95
CA GLU A 203 8.61 21.92 14.00
C GLU A 203 7.43 21.22 14.68
N PRO A 204 6.62 21.94 15.47
CA PRO A 204 5.54 21.33 16.24
C PRO A 204 4.50 20.69 15.33
N LEU A 205 4.07 19.50 15.73
CA LEU A 205 3.02 18.72 15.09
C LEU A 205 2.12 18.13 16.19
N SER A 206 0.82 18.37 16.13
CA SER A 206 -0.11 17.76 17.08
C SER A 206 -0.22 16.25 16.83
N ASP A 207 -0.63 15.49 17.86
CA ASP A 207 -0.84 14.04 17.74
C ASP A 207 -1.87 13.70 16.65
N ALA A 208 -2.93 14.52 16.52
CA ALA A 208 -3.94 14.40 15.48
C ALA A 208 -3.36 14.64 14.08
N ASP A 209 -2.51 15.67 13.91
CA ASP A 209 -1.84 15.94 12.64
C ASP A 209 -0.83 14.86 12.30
N ALA A 210 -0.09 14.34 13.29
CA ALA A 210 0.86 13.24 13.10
C ALA A 210 0.14 11.96 12.66
N PHE A 211 -0.98 11.61 13.29
CA PHE A 211 -1.79 10.46 12.90
C PHE A 211 -2.36 10.64 11.48
N THR A 212 -2.91 11.80 11.19
CA THR A 212 -3.45 12.12 9.87
C THR A 212 -2.37 12.06 8.79
N ALA A 213 -1.21 12.66 9.05
CA ALA A 213 -0.08 12.65 8.13
C ALA A 213 0.43 11.23 7.86
N ARG A 214 0.53 10.38 8.92
CA ARG A 214 0.94 8.97 8.80
C ARG A 214 -0.02 8.18 7.92
N ILE A 215 -1.34 8.29 8.15
CA ILE A 215 -2.32 7.56 7.35
C ILE A 215 -2.31 8.01 5.88
N LEU A 216 -2.20 9.32 5.62
CA LEU A 216 -2.11 9.84 4.25
C LEU A 216 -0.79 9.46 3.58
N LEU A 217 0.34 9.46 4.29
CA LEU A 217 1.63 8.99 3.81
C LEU A 217 1.53 7.55 3.29
N ILE A 218 1.07 6.64 4.14
CA ILE A 218 0.92 5.23 3.77
C ILE A 218 -0.15 5.04 2.69
N HIS A 219 -1.23 5.83 2.72
CA HIS A 219 -2.25 5.79 1.68
C HIS A 219 -1.70 6.13 0.29
N HIS A 220 -0.86 7.16 0.19
CA HIS A 220 -0.22 7.54 -1.08
C HIS A 220 0.87 6.54 -1.48
N TYR A 221 1.75 6.16 -0.55
CA TYR A 221 2.85 5.24 -0.82
C TYR A 221 2.35 3.87 -1.30
N ARG A 222 1.39 3.25 -0.59
CA ARG A 222 0.85 1.94 -0.97
C ARG A 222 0.22 1.92 -2.37
N ARG A 223 -0.35 3.03 -2.84
CA ARG A 223 -0.94 3.12 -4.19
C ARG A 223 0.10 3.09 -5.29
N VAL A 224 1.33 3.41 -4.96
CA VAL A 224 2.47 3.31 -5.88
C VAL A 224 3.12 1.94 -5.75
N VAL A 225 3.56 1.56 -4.55
CA VAL A 225 4.33 0.34 -4.33
C VAL A 225 3.56 -0.94 -4.65
N LEU A 226 2.23 -0.99 -4.42
CA LEU A 226 1.40 -2.14 -4.80
C LEU A 226 1.15 -2.27 -6.32
N ARG A 227 1.62 -1.31 -7.12
CA ARG A 227 1.61 -1.37 -8.58
C ARG A 227 3.00 -1.51 -9.15
N ASP A 228 4.01 -1.40 -8.31
CA ASP A 228 5.39 -1.66 -8.68
C ASP A 228 5.55 -3.17 -8.91
N PRO A 229 6.07 -3.61 -10.06
CA PRO A 229 6.34 -5.03 -10.31
C PRO A 229 7.44 -5.60 -9.42
N LEU A 230 8.09 -4.79 -8.58
CA LEU A 230 9.17 -5.17 -7.66
C LEU A 230 10.29 -5.95 -8.35
N LEU A 231 10.70 -5.46 -9.49
CA LEU A 231 11.76 -6.07 -10.28
C LEU A 231 13.11 -6.02 -9.55
N PRO A 232 13.99 -6.99 -9.77
CA PRO A 232 15.34 -6.97 -9.25
C PRO A 232 16.04 -5.66 -9.58
N THR A 233 16.72 -5.11 -8.59
CA THR A 233 17.34 -3.77 -8.70
C THR A 233 18.41 -3.68 -9.78
N THR A 234 19.07 -4.81 -10.10
CA THR A 234 20.05 -4.93 -11.18
C THR A 234 19.45 -4.73 -12.56
N LEU A 235 18.13 -4.88 -12.68
CA LEU A 235 17.38 -4.72 -13.93
C LEU A 235 16.73 -3.35 -14.08
N LEU A 236 16.65 -2.58 -12.99
CA LEU A 236 16.04 -1.26 -12.99
C LEU A 236 17.06 -0.20 -13.45
N PRO A 237 16.60 0.92 -14.01
CA PRO A 237 17.47 2.07 -14.28
C PRO A 237 18.25 2.53 -13.03
N GLU A 238 19.47 3.04 -13.20
CA GLU A 238 20.29 3.52 -12.08
C GLU A 238 19.61 4.63 -11.28
N ASP A 239 18.83 5.47 -11.96
CA ASP A 239 18.06 6.57 -11.41
C ASP A 239 16.65 6.16 -10.92
N TRP A 240 16.41 4.84 -10.74
CA TRP A 240 15.08 4.35 -10.29
C TRP A 240 14.65 4.96 -8.95
N PRO A 241 13.54 5.71 -8.90
CA PRO A 241 13.18 6.49 -7.72
C PRO A 241 12.57 5.66 -6.58
N GLY A 242 12.27 4.38 -6.78
CA GLY A 242 11.58 3.54 -5.79
C GLY A 242 12.34 3.44 -4.46
N ARG A 243 13.68 3.30 -4.50
CA ARG A 243 14.50 3.26 -3.28
C ARG A 243 14.49 4.58 -2.50
N ALA A 244 14.58 5.70 -3.22
CA ALA A 244 14.54 7.03 -2.60
C ALA A 244 13.15 7.30 -2.00
N ALA A 245 12.08 6.91 -2.70
CA ALA A 245 10.72 7.02 -2.21
C ALA A 245 10.47 6.15 -0.96
N ARG A 246 11.04 4.93 -0.92
CA ARG A 246 10.97 4.06 0.26
C ARG A 246 11.68 4.69 1.46
N ARG A 247 12.91 5.17 1.30
CA ARG A 247 13.65 5.86 2.37
C ARG A 247 12.88 7.07 2.88
N LEU A 248 12.40 7.93 1.99
CA LEU A 248 11.58 9.09 2.36
C LEU A 248 10.35 8.68 3.18
N CYS A 249 9.63 7.65 2.72
CA CYS A 249 8.46 7.12 3.42
C CYS A 249 8.81 6.62 4.82
N GLY A 250 9.89 5.82 4.94
CA GLY A 250 10.36 5.27 6.21
C GLY A 250 10.80 6.34 7.20
N ASP A 251 11.54 7.35 6.74
CA ASP A 251 12.00 8.46 7.59
C ASP A 251 10.83 9.26 8.16
N ILE A 252 9.86 9.63 7.30
CA ILE A 252 8.65 10.34 7.73
C ILE A 252 7.84 9.46 8.68
N TYR A 253 7.65 8.18 8.34
CA TYR A 253 6.88 7.24 9.15
C TYR A 253 7.44 7.14 10.57
N ARG A 254 8.75 6.93 10.71
CA ARG A 254 9.44 6.87 12.00
C ARG A 254 9.30 8.18 12.79
N GLY A 255 9.41 9.31 12.11
CA GLY A 255 9.25 10.63 12.74
C GLY A 255 7.84 10.92 13.26
N LEU A 256 6.81 10.33 12.63
CA LEU A 256 5.41 10.52 13.02
C LEU A 256 4.92 9.48 14.04
N LEU A 257 5.63 8.34 14.18
CA LEU A 257 5.09 7.15 14.84
C LEU A 257 4.69 7.42 16.29
N ALA A 258 5.55 8.02 17.09
CA ALA A 258 5.29 8.24 18.52
C ALA A 258 4.03 9.08 18.78
N ALA A 259 3.92 10.25 18.14
CA ALA A 259 2.77 11.14 18.29
C ALA A 259 1.50 10.51 17.71
N SER A 260 1.59 9.81 16.57
CA SER A 260 0.43 9.13 15.97
C SER A 260 -0.09 7.98 16.84
N GLU A 261 0.78 7.24 17.52
CA GLU A 261 0.37 6.18 18.46
C GLU A 261 -0.26 6.79 19.73
N GLN A 262 0.23 7.94 20.21
CA GLN A 262 -0.38 8.68 21.32
C GLN A 262 -1.80 9.11 20.99
N TRP A 263 -2.08 9.58 19.77
CA TRP A 263 -3.45 9.88 19.35
C TRP A 263 -4.36 8.64 19.43
N LEU A 264 -3.88 7.48 18.98
CA LEU A 264 -4.65 6.23 19.06
C LEU A 264 -4.86 5.75 20.50
N ASP A 265 -3.92 6.00 21.41
CA ASP A 265 -4.07 5.66 22.82
C ASP A 265 -5.19 6.50 23.48
N LEU A 266 -5.35 7.75 23.07
CA LEU A 266 -6.36 8.68 23.62
C LEU A 266 -7.74 8.54 22.96
N HIS A 267 -7.80 8.33 21.65
CA HIS A 267 -9.03 8.38 20.84
C HIS A 267 -9.48 7.02 20.31
N GLY A 268 -8.58 6.03 20.32
CA GLY A 268 -8.85 4.69 19.79
C GLY A 268 -9.60 3.81 20.78
N SER A 269 -10.72 3.22 20.34
CA SER A 269 -11.45 2.25 21.18
C SER A 269 -12.03 1.10 20.37
N ASN A 270 -12.25 -0.04 21.03
CA ASN A 270 -12.92 -1.22 20.53
C ASN A 270 -14.03 -1.66 21.48
N GLU A 271 -14.56 -2.86 21.31
CA GLU A 271 -15.68 -3.41 22.12
C GLU A 271 -15.34 -3.58 23.60
N THR A 272 -14.06 -3.66 23.95
CA THR A 272 -13.58 -3.92 25.31
C THR A 272 -13.04 -2.67 26.02
N GLY A 273 -12.96 -1.53 25.32
CA GLY A 273 -12.43 -0.27 25.85
C GLY A 273 -11.39 0.37 24.92
N PRO A 274 -10.36 1.04 25.47
CA PRO A 274 -9.26 1.58 24.66
C PRO A 274 -8.59 0.51 23.80
N LEU A 275 -8.07 0.91 22.63
CA LEU A 275 -7.32 0.00 21.78
C LEU A 275 -6.09 -0.56 22.53
N PRO A 276 -5.77 -1.85 22.38
CA PRO A 276 -4.55 -2.39 22.95
C PRO A 276 -3.31 -1.71 22.35
N ALA A 277 -2.19 -1.74 23.08
CA ALA A 277 -0.92 -1.25 22.56
C ALA A 277 -0.53 -2.00 21.28
N ALA A 278 0.11 -1.29 20.35
CA ALA A 278 0.57 -1.90 19.12
C ALA A 278 1.67 -2.95 19.38
N GLY A 279 1.67 -4.02 18.59
CA GLY A 279 2.71 -5.04 18.62
C GLY A 279 4.11 -4.51 18.24
N ALA A 280 5.16 -5.26 18.60
CA ALA A 280 6.55 -4.90 18.29
C ALA A 280 6.82 -4.78 16.78
N GLU A 281 6.06 -5.48 15.95
CA GLU A 281 6.12 -5.45 14.49
C GLU A 281 5.89 -4.04 13.89
N LEU A 282 5.10 -3.20 14.57
CA LEU A 282 4.88 -1.83 14.12
C LEU A 282 6.17 -1.01 14.10
N ARG A 283 7.05 -1.23 15.07
CA ARG A 283 8.33 -0.52 15.19
C ARG A 283 9.36 -0.98 14.16
N ARG A 284 9.23 -2.21 13.65
CA ARG A 284 10.12 -2.79 12.63
C ARG A 284 9.80 -2.34 11.22
N ARG A 285 8.66 -1.70 11.00
CA ARG A 285 8.27 -1.20 9.69
C ARG A 285 9.32 -0.25 9.14
N PHE A 286 9.75 -0.48 7.91
CA PHE A 286 10.81 0.30 7.25
C PHE A 286 12.18 0.25 7.96
N GLU A 287 12.50 -0.77 8.75
CA GLU A 287 13.82 -0.90 9.38
C GLU A 287 14.95 -0.92 8.35
N ASP A 288 14.72 -1.50 7.18
CA ASP A 288 15.70 -1.64 6.08
C ASP A 288 15.60 -0.50 5.05
N ALA A 289 14.99 0.62 5.36
CA ALA A 289 14.75 1.72 4.44
C ALA A 289 15.84 2.82 4.51
#